data_db072a4bd75af2d6ec213cd085deaad4
#
_entry.id   db072a4bd75af2d6ec213cd085deaad4
#
_cell.length_a   1.000
_cell.length_b   1.000
_cell.length_c   1.000
_cell.angle_alpha   90.00
_cell.angle_beta   90.00
_cell.angle_gamma   90.00
#
_symmetry.space_group_name_H-M   'P 1'
#
loop_
_entity.id
_entity.type
_entity.pdbx_description
1 polymer ?
#
loop_
_entity_poly.entity_id
_entity_poly.type
_entity_poly.pdbx_seq_one_letter_code
_entity_poly.pdbx_strand_id
1 'polypeptide(L)'
;MYRKCITLIFLLATLGVVPALAVEQPEIEARVAPILEIDGLKFKDLNKNGVLDPYEDWRLPVAVRVENLLSQMTLEEKVGQMFHPILSMPADGRVTTTPYLAPFFGRLREMPAPATYVVDRHIGFLLNNGIAQPAAFASWSNGVQEIAEGTRLGIPVIFSSDPRHGAVLVGHVAGIQYFSGWPKREGFLGVAATRDLELAELYGKVVATEYRAVGLHMILGPIVDVMTEPRWGRNGETWGEDADLTAQMAAAFIRGAQGEKLGPTSIATMPKHWPGSGPHDDGAGRWYTYPGNNFEYHLKPFIAAFKAGAPSTMCYYSGIPFADQCAVCYSEYLNNLLRQELGFADIIVCTDWGVISRVGPLRQDLAQLPIKERYFLALKAGVDMFGGEDDPTPVIELVKEGRVSEERIDQSVRKLLKLKFELGLFEDPYVDPYKAQEIVGNPEFKALGYRAQLESVVLLKNDGTLPLPEAVLDVTAAKISARRPRIYVTGLDKSVVMNYANVTETLDNADFAIVKVDAGGIEMAQEKLDLIASVTKTGVPTILVINFDRAPTVLTPELVNSVSGLLATFDVVDSAVLDVIFGRFNPVGKLPFQIPSSIESVKAQLEDVPFDLENPAFDYGFGLSY
;
A
#
# COMPACT_ATOMS: atom_id res chain seq x y z
N MET A 1 64.71 -56.56 31.97
CA MET A 1 64.03 -56.02 33.10
C MET A 1 63.75 -54.54 32.83
N TYR A 2 62.57 -54.20 32.30
CA TYR A 2 62.11 -52.80 32.15
C TYR A 2 60.72 -52.69 32.78
N ARG A 3 60.62 -51.92 33.89
CA ARG A 3 59.38 -51.57 34.55
C ARG A 3 58.75 -50.39 33.79
N LYS A 4 57.54 -50.57 33.25
CA LYS A 4 56.71 -49.49 32.73
C LYS A 4 55.93 -48.87 33.87
N CYS A 5 56.19 -47.58 34.17
CA CYS A 5 55.32 -46.74 35.00
C CYS A 5 54.13 -46.29 34.14
N ILE A 6 52.92 -46.60 34.56
CA ILE A 6 51.67 -46.07 34.01
C ILE A 6 51.29 -44.88 34.88
N THR A 7 51.36 -43.67 34.26
CA THR A 7 50.85 -42.43 34.91
C THR A 7 49.39 -42.26 34.51
N LEU A 8 48.52 -42.35 35.50
CA LEU A 8 47.07 -42.12 35.35
C LEU A 8 46.83 -40.62 35.39
N ILE A 9 46.43 -40.03 34.25
CA ILE A 9 45.99 -38.60 34.16
C ILE A 9 44.50 -38.56 34.47
N PHE A 10 44.12 -37.98 35.61
CA PHE A 10 42.76 -37.63 35.94
C PHE A 10 42.40 -36.37 35.15
N LEU A 11 41.51 -36.48 34.15
CA LEU A 11 40.89 -35.36 33.45
C LEU A 11 39.71 -34.88 34.33
N LEU A 12 39.88 -33.77 35.04
CA LEU A 12 38.75 -33.07 35.66
C LEU A 12 37.95 -32.38 34.58
N ALA A 13 36.78 -32.92 34.23
CA ALA A 13 35.80 -32.25 33.42
C ALA A 13 35.13 -31.15 34.26
N THR A 14 35.56 -29.92 34.10
CA THR A 14 34.79 -28.75 34.56
C THR A 14 33.57 -28.62 33.69
N LEU A 15 32.41 -29.00 34.21
CA LEU A 15 31.10 -28.61 33.65
C LEU A 15 31.00 -27.08 33.72
N GLY A 16 31.35 -26.44 32.61
CA GLY A 16 31.06 -25.02 32.42
C GLY A 16 29.55 -24.84 32.46
N VAL A 17 29.05 -24.20 33.48
CA VAL A 17 27.68 -23.65 33.49
C VAL A 17 27.66 -22.60 32.41
N VAL A 18 27.11 -22.95 31.22
CA VAL A 18 26.75 -21.96 30.20
C VAL A 18 25.68 -21.08 30.89
N PRO A 19 25.93 -19.77 31.07
CA PRO A 19 24.89 -18.93 31.61
C PRO A 19 23.69 -19.03 30.64
N ALA A 20 22.53 -19.42 31.17
CA ALA A 20 21.30 -19.31 30.44
C ALA A 20 21.21 -17.83 29.97
N LEU A 21 21.19 -17.59 28.68
CA LEU A 21 20.89 -16.28 28.13
C LEU A 21 19.59 -15.85 28.82
N ALA A 22 19.64 -14.76 29.58
CA ALA A 22 18.45 -14.21 30.21
C ALA A 22 17.46 -13.94 29.10
N VAL A 23 16.33 -14.61 29.11
CA VAL A 23 15.25 -14.38 28.13
C VAL A 23 14.75 -12.98 28.43
N GLU A 24 14.97 -12.06 27.48
CA GLU A 24 14.51 -10.67 27.61
C GLU A 24 12.99 -10.64 27.52
N GLN A 25 12.36 -10.07 28.54
CA GLN A 25 10.91 -9.96 28.59
C GLN A 25 10.44 -8.93 27.57
N PRO A 26 9.49 -9.27 26.67
CA PRO A 26 8.89 -8.30 25.77
C PRO A 26 8.11 -7.23 26.55
N GLU A 27 7.78 -6.12 25.91
CA GLU A 27 6.83 -5.17 26.47
C GLU A 27 5.47 -5.87 26.62
N ILE A 28 4.90 -5.80 27.82
CA ILE A 28 3.62 -6.42 28.18
C ILE A 28 2.67 -5.33 28.64
N GLU A 29 1.66 -5.03 27.84
CA GLU A 29 0.58 -4.12 28.25
C GLU A 29 -0.76 -4.87 28.27
N ALA A 30 -1.45 -4.82 29.42
CA ALA A 30 -2.79 -5.35 29.62
C ALA A 30 -3.69 -4.29 30.23
N ARG A 31 -4.92 -4.18 29.72
CA ARG A 31 -5.92 -3.25 30.25
C ARG A 31 -7.15 -3.95 30.81
N VAL A 32 -7.40 -5.18 30.39
CA VAL A 32 -8.56 -5.98 30.79
C VAL A 32 -8.12 -7.34 31.34
N ALA A 33 -7.15 -8.00 30.68
CA ALA A 33 -6.64 -9.29 31.11
C ALA A 33 -5.82 -9.17 32.41
N PRO A 34 -5.92 -10.11 33.37
CA PRO A 34 -5.03 -10.18 34.51
C PRO A 34 -3.58 -10.41 34.06
N ILE A 35 -2.63 -9.99 34.92
CA ILE A 35 -1.21 -10.29 34.76
C ILE A 35 -0.83 -11.43 35.70
N LEU A 36 -0.24 -12.48 35.16
CA LEU A 36 0.41 -13.54 35.92
C LEU A 36 1.90 -13.20 36.11
N GLU A 37 2.41 -13.32 37.31
CA GLU A 37 3.84 -13.21 37.58
C GLU A 37 4.40 -14.59 37.93
N ILE A 38 5.30 -15.10 37.11
CA ILE A 38 5.91 -16.43 37.25
C ILE A 38 7.42 -16.29 37.11
N ASP A 39 8.17 -16.69 38.12
CA ASP A 39 9.63 -16.58 38.15
C ASP A 39 10.17 -15.16 37.88
N GLY A 40 9.42 -14.14 38.29
CA GLY A 40 9.75 -12.72 38.07
C GLY A 40 9.45 -12.19 36.66
N LEU A 41 8.82 -12.98 35.82
CA LEU A 41 8.37 -12.61 34.49
C LEU A 41 6.86 -12.41 34.46
N LYS A 42 6.41 -11.48 33.58
CA LYS A 42 4.99 -11.14 33.42
C LYS A 42 4.41 -11.81 32.20
N PHE A 43 3.16 -12.26 32.32
CA PHE A 43 2.36 -12.88 31.27
C PHE A 43 0.92 -12.36 31.34
N LYS A 44 0.24 -12.26 30.21
CA LYS A 44 -1.20 -11.94 30.20
C LYS A 44 -2.01 -13.22 30.35
N ASP A 45 -2.93 -13.25 31.31
CA ASP A 45 -3.95 -14.29 31.44
C ASP A 45 -5.15 -13.91 30.56
N LEU A 46 -5.01 -14.20 29.25
CA LEU A 46 -5.95 -13.73 28.22
C LEU A 46 -7.31 -14.43 28.30
N ASN A 47 -7.33 -15.70 28.71
CA ASN A 47 -8.58 -16.45 28.91
C ASN A 47 -9.13 -16.35 30.36
N LYS A 48 -8.45 -15.62 31.24
CA LYS A 48 -8.85 -15.29 32.62
C LYS A 48 -9.10 -16.55 33.49
N ASN A 49 -8.34 -17.62 33.23
CA ASN A 49 -8.45 -18.89 34.00
C ASN A 49 -7.51 -18.99 35.19
N GLY A 50 -6.57 -18.04 35.34
CA GLY A 50 -5.58 -17.99 36.44
C GLY A 50 -4.39 -18.94 36.23
N VAL A 51 -4.23 -19.54 35.08
CA VAL A 51 -3.15 -20.46 34.71
C VAL A 51 -2.44 -19.95 33.48
N LEU A 52 -1.12 -20.06 33.42
CA LEU A 52 -0.38 -19.70 32.20
C LEU A 52 -0.57 -20.80 31.13
N ASP A 53 -1.41 -20.53 30.15
CA ASP A 53 -1.58 -21.41 29.01
C ASP A 53 -0.42 -21.28 28.00
N PRO A 54 -0.10 -22.33 27.21
CA PRO A 54 0.98 -22.25 26.25
C PRO A 54 0.84 -21.11 25.22
N TYR A 55 -0.38 -20.68 24.84
CA TYR A 55 -0.53 -19.56 23.92
C TYR A 55 -0.22 -18.19 24.54
N GLU A 56 -0.28 -18.08 25.85
CA GLU A 56 0.03 -16.89 26.65
C GLU A 56 1.53 -16.78 26.98
N ASP A 57 2.23 -17.91 26.93
CA ASP A 57 3.66 -17.98 27.23
C ASP A 57 4.50 -17.52 26.02
N TRP A 58 4.89 -16.24 26.03
CA TRP A 58 5.69 -15.62 24.98
C TRP A 58 7.10 -16.24 24.80
N ARG A 59 7.57 -17.06 25.72
CA ARG A 59 8.84 -17.79 25.63
C ARG A 59 8.76 -18.97 24.67
N LEU A 60 7.55 -19.47 24.40
CA LEU A 60 7.34 -20.63 23.53
C LEU A 60 7.38 -20.23 22.04
N PRO A 61 7.79 -21.16 21.17
CA PRO A 61 7.74 -20.94 19.73
C PRO A 61 6.32 -20.59 19.25
N VAL A 62 6.19 -19.67 18.31
CA VAL A 62 4.90 -19.22 17.74
C VAL A 62 4.03 -20.41 17.30
N ALA A 63 4.62 -21.43 16.67
CA ALA A 63 3.86 -22.62 16.23
C ALA A 63 3.19 -23.36 17.41
N VAL A 64 3.85 -23.47 18.56
CA VAL A 64 3.29 -24.09 19.77
C VAL A 64 2.14 -23.26 20.31
N ARG A 65 2.30 -21.94 20.34
CA ARG A 65 1.29 -20.99 20.80
C ARG A 65 0.03 -21.04 19.92
N VAL A 66 0.23 -21.04 18.59
CA VAL A 66 -0.85 -21.15 17.59
C VAL A 66 -1.67 -22.42 17.79
N GLU A 67 -1.02 -23.59 17.88
CA GLU A 67 -1.75 -24.86 18.01
C GLU A 67 -2.51 -24.93 19.33
N ASN A 68 -1.94 -24.43 20.43
CA ASN A 68 -2.63 -24.39 21.71
C ASN A 68 -3.86 -23.47 21.67
N LEU A 69 -3.74 -22.26 21.10
CA LEU A 69 -4.87 -21.35 20.97
C LEU A 69 -5.95 -21.94 20.05
N LEU A 70 -5.57 -22.45 18.89
CA LEU A 70 -6.48 -23.07 17.91
C LEU A 70 -7.29 -24.21 18.51
N SER A 71 -6.68 -25.03 19.38
CA SER A 71 -7.36 -26.14 20.07
C SER A 71 -8.40 -25.68 21.09
N GLN A 72 -8.34 -24.44 21.57
CA GLN A 72 -9.29 -23.86 22.51
C GLN A 72 -10.42 -23.09 21.83
N MET A 73 -10.30 -22.78 20.53
CA MET A 73 -11.30 -22.01 19.78
C MET A 73 -12.52 -22.83 19.41
N THR A 74 -13.70 -22.22 19.51
CA THR A 74 -14.93 -22.75 18.91
C THR A 74 -14.93 -22.56 17.40
N LEU A 75 -15.81 -23.25 16.68
CA LEU A 75 -15.97 -23.07 15.24
C LEU A 75 -16.31 -21.62 14.88
N GLU A 76 -17.18 -20.99 15.66
CA GLU A 76 -17.58 -19.59 15.47
C GLU A 76 -16.39 -18.63 15.63
N GLU A 77 -15.55 -18.84 16.64
CA GLU A 77 -14.34 -18.05 16.84
C GLU A 77 -13.31 -18.27 15.72
N LYS A 78 -13.14 -19.50 15.25
CA LYS A 78 -12.26 -19.81 14.11
C LYS A 78 -12.73 -19.11 12.84
N VAL A 79 -14.00 -19.26 12.48
CA VAL A 79 -14.55 -18.68 11.25
C VAL A 79 -14.54 -17.16 11.32
N GLY A 80 -14.84 -16.55 12.47
CA GLY A 80 -14.78 -15.11 12.66
C GLY A 80 -13.41 -14.50 12.31
N GLN A 81 -12.30 -15.21 12.61
CA GLN A 81 -10.95 -14.75 12.25
C GLN A 81 -10.72 -14.66 10.73
N MET A 82 -11.51 -15.33 9.91
CA MET A 82 -11.38 -15.32 8.45
C MET A 82 -12.06 -14.11 7.79
N PHE A 83 -12.72 -13.24 8.54
CA PHE A 83 -13.45 -12.09 8.02
C PHE A 83 -12.70 -10.78 8.25
N HIS A 84 -12.75 -9.89 7.24
CA HIS A 84 -12.02 -8.63 7.22
C HIS A 84 -12.91 -7.49 6.70
N PRO A 85 -13.96 -7.11 7.45
CA PRO A 85 -14.86 -6.02 7.09
C PRO A 85 -14.23 -4.65 7.24
N ILE A 86 -14.95 -3.64 6.74
CA ILE A 86 -14.64 -2.24 6.99
C ILE A 86 -15.26 -1.81 8.31
N LEU A 87 -14.44 -1.18 9.15
CA LEU A 87 -14.88 -0.47 10.34
C LEU A 87 -14.15 0.88 10.41
N SER A 88 -14.67 1.89 9.70
CA SER A 88 -14.11 3.25 9.76
C SER A 88 -14.43 3.88 11.10
N MET A 89 -13.42 4.43 11.77
CA MET A 89 -13.61 5.13 13.03
C MET A 89 -14.33 6.46 12.86
N PRO A 90 -15.05 6.95 13.88
CA PRO A 90 -15.58 8.32 13.90
C PRO A 90 -14.43 9.35 14.00
N ALA A 91 -14.66 10.57 13.52
CA ALA A 91 -13.63 11.62 13.46
C ALA A 91 -13.10 12.05 14.84
N ASP A 92 -13.86 11.85 15.90
CA ASP A 92 -13.46 12.16 17.27
C ASP A 92 -12.68 11.04 17.97
N GLY A 93 -12.49 9.90 17.31
CA GLY A 93 -11.75 8.75 17.84
C GLY A 93 -12.41 8.04 19.03
N ARG A 94 -13.71 8.27 19.28
CA ARG A 94 -14.40 7.57 20.37
C ARG A 94 -14.88 6.18 19.96
N VAL A 95 -14.69 5.22 20.84
CA VAL A 95 -15.32 3.92 20.70
C VAL A 95 -16.78 4.00 21.12
N THR A 96 -17.69 3.58 20.25
CA THR A 96 -19.13 3.65 20.48
C THR A 96 -19.67 2.27 20.86
N THR A 97 -20.76 2.25 21.63
CA THR A 97 -21.51 1.04 21.99
C THR A 97 -22.76 0.84 21.12
N THR A 98 -23.03 1.78 20.22
CA THR A 98 -24.16 1.78 19.29
C THR A 98 -23.67 2.04 17.87
N PRO A 99 -24.46 1.70 16.83
CA PRO A 99 -24.12 2.08 15.45
C PRO A 99 -23.91 3.60 15.30
N TYR A 100 -23.00 3.98 14.40
CA TYR A 100 -22.60 5.38 14.20
C TYR A 100 -22.33 5.69 12.73
N LEU A 101 -22.33 6.96 12.37
CA LEU A 101 -21.96 7.40 11.02
C LEU A 101 -20.46 7.70 10.96
N ALA A 102 -19.78 7.12 9.98
CA ALA A 102 -18.37 7.37 9.71
C ALA A 102 -18.11 7.67 8.22
N PRO A 103 -17.04 8.41 7.89
CA PRO A 103 -16.62 8.60 6.51
C PRO A 103 -16.29 7.28 5.84
N PHE A 104 -16.83 7.10 4.63
CA PHE A 104 -16.58 5.93 3.81
C PHE A 104 -16.61 6.35 2.34
N PHE A 105 -15.47 6.35 1.67
CA PHE A 105 -15.32 6.75 0.26
C PHE A 105 -16.07 8.05 -0.09
N GLY A 106 -15.83 9.11 0.71
CA GLY A 106 -16.43 10.44 0.49
C GLY A 106 -17.94 10.55 0.84
N ARG A 107 -18.51 9.52 1.44
CA ARG A 107 -19.90 9.49 1.93
C ARG A 107 -19.90 9.15 3.42
N LEU A 108 -20.98 9.48 4.10
CA LEU A 108 -21.24 8.93 5.43
C LEU A 108 -21.95 7.58 5.29
N ARG A 109 -21.42 6.57 5.96
CA ARG A 109 -22.00 5.24 6.06
C ARG A 109 -22.22 4.89 7.52
N GLU A 110 -23.33 4.23 7.79
CA GLU A 110 -23.57 3.64 9.11
C GLU A 110 -22.62 2.46 9.32
N MET A 111 -21.88 2.51 10.44
CA MET A 111 -20.98 1.47 10.93
C MET A 111 -21.59 0.85 12.17
N PRO A 112 -21.48 -0.46 12.37
CA PRO A 112 -21.89 -1.08 13.63
C PRO A 112 -20.97 -0.64 14.77
N ALA A 113 -21.42 -0.88 16.01
CA ALA A 113 -20.49 -0.77 17.14
C ALA A 113 -19.34 -1.77 16.99
N PRO A 114 -18.09 -1.42 17.37
CA PRO A 114 -16.96 -2.35 17.30
C PRO A 114 -17.21 -3.69 17.97
N ALA A 115 -17.94 -3.72 19.08
CA ALA A 115 -18.30 -4.96 19.78
C ALA A 115 -19.12 -5.93 18.91
N THR A 116 -19.95 -5.43 17.98
CA THR A 116 -20.71 -6.28 17.04
C THR A 116 -19.77 -7.15 16.18
N TYR A 117 -18.64 -6.60 15.74
CA TYR A 117 -17.68 -7.38 14.98
C TYR A 117 -16.80 -8.24 15.89
N VAL A 118 -16.24 -7.65 16.94
CA VAL A 118 -15.22 -8.30 17.77
C VAL A 118 -15.83 -9.36 18.72
N VAL A 119 -16.95 -9.02 19.37
CA VAL A 119 -17.58 -9.91 20.36
C VAL A 119 -18.62 -10.84 19.73
N ASP A 120 -19.60 -10.27 18.98
CA ASP A 120 -20.72 -11.05 18.51
C ASP A 120 -20.37 -11.93 17.31
N ARG A 121 -19.43 -11.50 16.45
CA ARG A 121 -19.01 -12.19 15.23
C ARG A 121 -17.58 -12.73 15.27
N HIS A 122 -16.85 -12.52 16.36
CA HIS A 122 -15.46 -12.96 16.59
C HIS A 122 -14.47 -12.52 15.50
N ILE A 123 -14.74 -11.39 14.83
CA ILE A 123 -13.92 -10.87 13.73
C ILE A 123 -12.63 -10.28 14.28
N GLY A 124 -11.52 -10.75 13.74
CA GLY A 124 -10.18 -10.39 14.20
C GLY A 124 -9.35 -9.54 13.24
N PHE A 125 -9.92 -9.09 12.11
CA PHE A 125 -9.30 -8.18 11.14
C PHE A 125 -10.29 -7.08 10.75
N LEU A 126 -9.85 -5.83 10.78
CA LEU A 126 -10.71 -4.68 10.49
C LEU A 126 -9.97 -3.67 9.60
N LEU A 127 -10.58 -3.32 8.46
CA LEU A 127 -10.10 -2.23 7.62
C LEU A 127 -10.60 -0.89 8.18
N ASN A 128 -9.68 -0.04 8.62
CA ASN A 128 -9.99 1.32 9.08
C ASN A 128 -9.52 2.37 8.06
N ASN A 129 -10.47 2.97 7.35
CA ASN A 129 -10.25 4.09 6.42
C ASN A 129 -10.74 5.44 7.01
N GLY A 130 -10.98 5.53 8.32
CA GLY A 130 -11.36 6.76 8.99
C GLY A 130 -10.24 7.80 9.02
N ILE A 131 -10.59 9.07 9.18
CA ILE A 131 -9.66 10.19 9.35
C ILE A 131 -9.84 10.78 10.74
N ALA A 132 -8.74 10.84 11.51
CA ALA A 132 -8.68 11.58 12.76
C ALA A 132 -7.25 12.07 13.02
N GLN A 133 -7.10 12.96 14.01
CA GLN A 133 -5.80 13.30 14.57
C GLN A 133 -5.09 12.03 15.06
N PRO A 134 -3.76 11.91 14.95
CA PRO A 134 -3.04 10.71 15.34
C PRO A 134 -3.35 10.21 16.74
N ALA A 135 -3.45 11.12 17.72
CA ALA A 135 -3.82 10.76 19.10
C ALA A 135 -5.24 10.17 19.21
N ALA A 136 -6.20 10.72 18.48
CA ALA A 136 -7.58 10.21 18.46
C ALA A 136 -7.66 8.84 17.76
N PHE A 137 -6.88 8.67 16.69
CA PHE A 137 -6.75 7.39 15.99
C PHE A 137 -6.20 6.31 16.94
N ALA A 138 -5.05 6.58 17.58
CA ALA A 138 -4.43 5.69 18.55
C ALA A 138 -5.39 5.33 19.72
N SER A 139 -6.11 6.32 20.25
CA SER A 139 -7.09 6.09 21.31
C SER A 139 -8.23 5.19 20.88
N TRP A 140 -8.74 5.35 19.64
CA TRP A 140 -9.78 4.48 19.11
C TRP A 140 -9.28 3.05 18.89
N SER A 141 -8.08 2.89 18.34
CA SER A 141 -7.45 1.58 18.15
C SER A 141 -7.30 0.85 19.48
N ASN A 142 -6.82 1.55 20.51
CA ASN A 142 -6.71 1.01 21.87
C ASN A 142 -8.05 0.55 22.43
N GLY A 143 -9.09 1.36 22.30
CA GLY A 143 -10.40 1.00 22.83
C GLY A 143 -11.03 -0.21 22.15
N VAL A 144 -10.75 -0.46 20.86
CA VAL A 144 -11.17 -1.69 20.19
C VAL A 144 -10.32 -2.88 20.65
N GLN A 145 -9.03 -2.69 20.89
CA GLN A 145 -8.18 -3.73 21.47
C GLN A 145 -8.62 -4.10 22.90
N GLU A 146 -9.08 -3.14 23.72
CA GLU A 146 -9.68 -3.42 25.04
C GLU A 146 -10.91 -4.32 24.93
N ILE A 147 -11.78 -4.08 23.94
CA ILE A 147 -12.91 -4.95 23.64
C ILE A 147 -12.43 -6.36 23.28
N ALA A 148 -11.41 -6.48 22.44
CA ALA A 148 -10.86 -7.77 22.02
C ALA A 148 -10.21 -8.53 23.19
N GLU A 149 -9.41 -7.84 24.02
CA GLU A 149 -8.79 -8.40 25.21
C GLU A 149 -9.85 -8.88 26.23
N GLY A 150 -11.02 -8.22 26.26
CA GLY A 150 -12.16 -8.61 27.09
C GLY A 150 -12.88 -9.88 26.65
N THR A 151 -12.68 -10.39 25.42
CA THR A 151 -13.30 -11.62 24.93
C THR A 151 -12.76 -12.87 25.62
N ARG A 152 -13.40 -14.02 25.38
CA ARG A 152 -13.09 -15.30 26.06
C ARG A 152 -11.61 -15.71 25.93
N LEU A 153 -10.98 -15.50 24.77
CA LEU A 153 -9.59 -15.89 24.50
C LEU A 153 -8.66 -14.68 24.33
N GLY A 154 -9.17 -13.46 24.43
CA GLY A 154 -8.38 -12.24 24.35
C GLY A 154 -7.62 -12.08 23.03
N ILE A 155 -8.13 -12.60 21.91
CA ILE A 155 -7.46 -12.57 20.60
C ILE A 155 -7.43 -11.12 20.08
N PRO A 156 -6.24 -10.51 19.87
CA PRO A 156 -6.15 -9.12 19.44
C PRO A 156 -6.63 -8.92 18.00
N VAL A 157 -7.05 -7.69 17.67
CA VAL A 157 -7.47 -7.30 16.32
C VAL A 157 -6.26 -6.81 15.51
N ILE A 158 -6.17 -7.22 14.24
CA ILE A 158 -5.31 -6.56 13.25
C ILE A 158 -6.11 -5.46 12.57
N PHE A 159 -5.64 -4.22 12.68
CA PHE A 159 -6.14 -3.12 11.86
C PHE A 159 -5.33 -3.00 10.59
N SER A 160 -6.02 -2.97 9.45
CA SER A 160 -5.44 -2.65 8.16
C SER A 160 -5.87 -1.28 7.66
N SER A 161 -5.15 -0.76 6.68
CA SER A 161 -5.55 0.39 5.90
C SER A 161 -5.02 0.29 4.48
N ASP A 162 -5.72 0.93 3.53
CA ASP A 162 -5.11 1.27 2.25
C ASP A 162 -3.95 2.26 2.49
N PRO A 163 -3.00 2.40 1.52
CA PRO A 163 -1.89 3.36 1.64
C PRO A 163 -2.37 4.79 1.92
N ARG A 164 -1.72 5.49 2.88
CA ARG A 164 -2.15 6.80 3.40
C ARG A 164 -1.15 7.93 3.20
N HIS A 165 -0.03 7.68 2.56
CA HIS A 165 1.13 8.55 2.59
C HIS A 165 1.27 9.48 1.37
N GLY A 166 0.24 9.66 0.56
CA GLY A 166 0.30 10.58 -0.57
C GLY A 166 0.45 12.05 -0.15
N ALA A 167 1.17 12.86 -0.95
CA ALA A 167 1.41 14.27 -0.68
C ALA A 167 0.19 15.16 -0.99
N VAL A 168 -0.70 14.71 -1.86
CA VAL A 168 -1.87 15.44 -2.33
C VAL A 168 -3.13 14.63 -2.06
N LEU A 169 -4.20 15.32 -1.62
CA LEU A 169 -5.51 14.72 -1.43
C LEU A 169 -6.13 14.38 -2.78
N VAL A 170 -6.17 13.09 -3.12
CA VAL A 170 -6.84 12.61 -4.33
C VAL A 170 -7.94 11.62 -3.94
N GLY A 171 -9.19 11.97 -4.18
CA GLY A 171 -10.34 11.07 -4.07
C GLY A 171 -10.68 10.61 -2.65
N HIS A 172 -10.97 9.34 -2.48
CA HIS A 172 -11.83 8.81 -1.42
C HIS A 172 -11.11 8.20 -0.21
N VAL A 173 -9.78 8.08 -0.23
CA VAL A 173 -9.03 7.54 0.91
C VAL A 173 -8.61 8.66 1.84
N ALA A 174 -9.25 8.65 2.94
CA ALA A 174 -9.07 9.57 4.00
C ALA A 174 -7.85 9.22 4.84
N GLY A 175 -6.84 10.07 4.92
CA GLY A 175 -5.70 9.82 5.80
C GLY A 175 -4.48 10.68 5.56
N ILE A 176 -4.39 11.31 4.42
CA ILE A 176 -3.25 12.11 3.96
C ILE A 176 -2.96 13.32 4.86
N GLN A 177 -3.95 13.82 5.59
CA GLN A 177 -3.84 15.10 6.29
C GLN A 177 -2.76 15.11 7.38
N TYR A 178 -2.40 13.95 7.93
CA TYR A 178 -1.52 13.85 9.09
C TYR A 178 -0.22 13.11 8.84
N PHE A 179 -0.21 12.15 7.91
CA PHE A 179 0.96 11.33 7.58
C PHE A 179 1.99 12.11 6.75
N SER A 180 3.21 11.60 6.67
CA SER A 180 4.24 12.16 5.81
C SER A 180 3.83 12.07 4.33
N GLY A 181 4.06 13.14 3.57
CA GLY A 181 3.61 13.24 2.18
C GLY A 181 4.64 12.69 1.20
N TRP A 182 4.31 11.64 0.45
CA TRP A 182 5.12 11.01 -0.58
C TRP A 182 4.51 11.25 -1.97
N PRO A 183 5.32 11.18 -3.07
CA PRO A 183 4.80 11.42 -4.42
C PRO A 183 3.74 10.37 -4.75
N LYS A 184 2.62 10.81 -5.35
CA LYS A 184 1.44 10.03 -5.65
C LYS A 184 0.62 9.62 -4.41
N ARG A 185 -0.68 9.37 -4.61
CA ARG A 185 -1.65 8.95 -3.59
C ARG A 185 -1.17 7.78 -2.75
N GLU A 186 -0.55 6.79 -3.39
CA GLU A 186 -0.05 5.58 -2.75
C GLU A 186 1.49 5.56 -2.63
N GLY A 187 2.16 6.57 -3.17
CA GLY A 187 3.60 6.75 -3.10
C GLY A 187 4.40 5.96 -4.14
N PHE A 188 3.81 5.01 -4.85
CA PHE A 188 4.58 4.02 -5.58
C PHE A 188 5.11 4.52 -6.93
N LEU A 189 4.25 5.04 -7.81
CA LEU A 189 4.68 5.44 -9.15
C LEU A 189 5.72 6.57 -9.15
N GLY A 190 5.56 7.55 -8.27
CA GLY A 190 6.55 8.61 -8.13
C GLY A 190 7.86 8.11 -7.52
N VAL A 191 7.81 7.23 -6.52
CA VAL A 191 9.02 6.61 -5.97
C VAL A 191 9.71 5.74 -7.03
N ALA A 192 8.97 5.04 -7.89
CA ALA A 192 9.55 4.31 -9.01
C ALA A 192 10.28 5.20 -10.01
N ALA A 193 9.80 6.44 -10.23
CA ALA A 193 10.49 7.42 -11.07
C ALA A 193 11.86 7.84 -10.53
N THR A 194 12.10 7.72 -9.22
CA THR A 194 13.43 7.96 -8.62
C THR A 194 14.43 6.85 -8.93
N ARG A 195 13.97 5.62 -9.12
CA ARG A 195 14.79 4.39 -9.25
C ARG A 195 15.72 4.13 -8.06
N ASP A 196 15.45 4.77 -6.93
CA ASP A 196 16.22 4.66 -5.70
C ASP A 196 15.62 3.56 -4.79
N LEU A 197 16.29 2.40 -4.74
CA LEU A 197 15.85 1.26 -3.91
C LEU A 197 15.99 1.54 -2.41
N GLU A 198 16.99 2.34 -2.02
CA GLU A 198 17.18 2.75 -0.63
C GLU A 198 16.04 3.66 -0.18
N LEU A 199 15.63 4.60 -1.04
CA LEU A 199 14.48 5.46 -0.80
C LEU A 199 13.17 4.66 -0.69
N ALA A 200 12.99 3.61 -1.53
CA ALA A 200 11.83 2.73 -1.44
C ALA A 200 11.81 1.94 -0.12
N GLU A 201 12.95 1.48 0.36
CA GLU A 201 13.08 0.79 1.65
C GLU A 201 12.82 1.76 2.82
N LEU A 202 13.37 2.97 2.78
CA LEU A 202 13.07 4.03 3.75
C LEU A 202 11.58 4.38 3.77
N TYR A 203 10.94 4.43 2.59
CA TYR A 203 9.50 4.65 2.50
C TYR A 203 8.72 3.56 3.26
N GLY A 204 9.03 2.29 3.03
CA GLY A 204 8.43 1.18 3.77
C GLY A 204 8.59 1.32 5.29
N LYS A 205 9.79 1.71 5.75
CA LYS A 205 10.10 1.92 7.17
C LYS A 205 9.30 3.08 7.77
N VAL A 206 9.18 4.19 7.05
CA VAL A 206 8.36 5.34 7.49
C VAL A 206 6.89 4.93 7.61
N VAL A 207 6.35 4.24 6.60
CA VAL A 207 4.96 3.73 6.61
C VAL A 207 4.73 2.83 7.83
N ALA A 208 5.64 1.89 8.10
CA ALA A 208 5.52 1.00 9.26
C ALA A 208 5.51 1.78 10.59
N THR A 209 6.43 2.74 10.72
CA THR A 209 6.57 3.53 11.95
C THR A 209 5.31 4.38 12.21
N GLU A 210 4.81 5.07 11.18
CA GLU A 210 3.61 5.90 11.32
C GLU A 210 2.33 5.06 11.52
N TYR A 211 2.22 3.91 10.85
CA TYR A 211 1.09 2.99 11.03
C TYR A 211 1.07 2.41 12.44
N ARG A 212 2.20 1.86 12.90
CA ARG A 212 2.29 1.29 14.26
C ARG A 212 1.98 2.33 15.32
N ALA A 213 2.40 3.57 15.14
CA ALA A 213 2.14 4.65 16.10
C ALA A 213 0.64 4.91 16.33
N VAL A 214 -0.23 4.63 15.35
CA VAL A 214 -1.69 4.80 15.48
C VAL A 214 -2.43 3.47 15.67
N GLY A 215 -1.71 2.35 15.81
CA GLY A 215 -2.30 1.02 16.00
C GLY A 215 -2.76 0.36 14.69
N LEU A 216 -2.21 0.74 13.53
CA LEU A 216 -2.36 0.01 12.28
C LEU A 216 -1.25 -1.06 12.18
N HIS A 217 -1.62 -2.26 11.77
CA HIS A 217 -0.74 -3.43 11.77
C HIS A 217 -0.51 -4.02 10.38
N MET A 218 -1.29 -3.59 9.39
CA MET A 218 -1.24 -4.13 8.03
C MET A 218 -1.51 -3.02 7.00
N ILE A 219 -0.74 -3.02 5.91
CA ILE A 219 -1.03 -2.23 4.72
C ILE A 219 -1.63 -3.12 3.63
N LEU A 220 -2.74 -2.68 3.01
CA LEU A 220 -3.32 -3.33 1.83
C LEU A 220 -2.54 -2.90 0.58
N GLY A 221 -1.34 -3.42 0.48
CA GLY A 221 -0.35 -3.07 -0.53
C GLY A 221 1.04 -3.65 -0.22
N PRO A 222 2.06 -3.35 -1.05
CA PRO A 222 2.02 -2.47 -2.23
C PRO A 222 1.20 -3.04 -3.39
N ILE A 223 0.79 -2.15 -4.32
CA ILE A 223 0.25 -2.59 -5.61
C ILE A 223 1.45 -2.97 -6.48
N VAL A 224 1.53 -4.25 -6.85
CA VAL A 224 2.64 -4.80 -7.64
C VAL A 224 2.20 -5.24 -9.04
N ASP A 225 1.01 -4.81 -9.45
CA ASP A 225 0.56 -4.93 -10.83
C ASP A 225 1.52 -4.19 -11.76
N VAL A 226 1.77 -4.74 -12.95
CA VAL A 226 2.65 -4.11 -13.96
C VAL A 226 1.80 -3.37 -14.98
N MET A 227 2.12 -2.11 -15.22
CA MET A 227 1.37 -1.18 -16.07
C MET A 227 1.63 -1.44 -17.56
N THR A 228 1.17 -2.55 -18.11
CA THR A 228 1.33 -2.88 -19.54
C THR A 228 0.19 -2.38 -20.42
N GLU A 229 -1.00 -2.12 -19.85
CA GLU A 229 -2.14 -1.54 -20.57
C GLU A 229 -2.34 -0.06 -20.17
N PRO A 230 -1.96 0.92 -21.02
CA PRO A 230 -2.02 2.33 -20.67
C PRO A 230 -3.44 2.85 -20.38
N ARG A 231 -4.48 2.22 -20.92
CA ARG A 231 -5.89 2.61 -20.71
C ARG A 231 -6.42 2.22 -19.33
N TRP A 232 -5.72 1.34 -18.62
CA TRP A 232 -6.17 0.90 -17.29
C TRP A 232 -6.16 2.04 -16.26
N GLY A 233 -7.31 2.37 -15.69
CA GLY A 233 -7.51 3.54 -14.84
C GLY A 233 -6.78 3.51 -13.48
N ARG A 234 -6.09 2.40 -13.12
CA ARG A 234 -5.31 2.25 -11.88
C ARG A 234 -3.80 2.26 -12.10
N ASN A 235 -3.33 2.53 -13.29
CA ASN A 235 -1.90 2.60 -13.61
C ASN A 235 -1.12 3.52 -12.68
N GLY A 236 -1.71 4.65 -12.28
CA GLY A 236 -1.11 5.58 -11.35
C GLY A 236 -0.83 5.01 -9.94
N GLU A 237 -1.38 3.85 -9.59
CA GLU A 237 -1.19 3.21 -8.30
C GLU A 237 -0.03 2.19 -8.29
N THR A 238 0.59 1.92 -9.45
CA THR A 238 1.62 0.90 -9.67
C THR A 238 3.05 1.47 -9.53
N TRP A 239 4.06 0.64 -9.79
CA TRP A 239 5.47 1.05 -9.89
C TRP A 239 5.91 1.28 -11.34
N GLY A 240 5.00 1.18 -12.31
CA GLY A 240 5.25 1.39 -13.73
C GLY A 240 5.19 0.13 -14.57
N GLU A 241 5.78 0.21 -15.75
CA GLU A 241 5.64 -0.75 -16.85
C GLU A 241 6.67 -1.90 -16.79
N ASP A 242 7.78 -1.69 -16.08
CA ASP A 242 8.87 -2.67 -15.96
C ASP A 242 8.64 -3.61 -14.78
N ALA A 243 8.47 -4.91 -15.04
CA ALA A 243 8.28 -5.90 -13.99
C ALA A 243 9.52 -6.09 -13.11
N ASP A 244 10.72 -5.89 -13.63
CA ASP A 244 11.95 -6.03 -12.86
C ASP A 244 12.16 -4.82 -11.94
N LEU A 245 11.86 -3.59 -12.41
CA LEU A 245 11.82 -2.40 -11.55
C LEU A 245 10.74 -2.54 -10.47
N THR A 246 9.52 -2.93 -10.85
CA THR A 246 8.41 -3.16 -9.91
C THR A 246 8.80 -4.19 -8.84
N ALA A 247 9.42 -5.30 -9.24
CA ALA A 247 9.89 -6.35 -8.34
C ALA A 247 10.92 -5.83 -7.32
N GLN A 248 11.92 -5.06 -7.79
CA GLN A 248 12.99 -4.52 -6.95
C GLN A 248 12.47 -3.47 -5.97
N MET A 249 11.68 -2.51 -6.45
CA MET A 249 11.12 -1.42 -5.64
C MET A 249 10.13 -1.95 -4.60
N ALA A 250 9.22 -2.84 -5.01
CA ALA A 250 8.25 -3.44 -4.08
C ALA A 250 8.94 -4.31 -3.02
N ALA A 251 9.94 -5.10 -3.40
CA ALA A 251 10.71 -5.90 -2.44
C ALA A 251 11.48 -5.01 -1.44
N ALA A 252 12.04 -3.88 -1.88
CA ALA A 252 12.69 -2.90 -1.01
C ALA A 252 11.68 -2.29 -0.02
N PHE A 253 10.53 -1.84 -0.51
CA PHE A 253 9.44 -1.32 0.33
C PHE A 253 9.00 -2.35 1.39
N ILE A 254 8.81 -3.62 1.00
CA ILE A 254 8.38 -4.70 1.91
C ILE A 254 9.43 -4.93 2.99
N ARG A 255 10.73 -4.97 2.63
CA ARG A 255 11.81 -5.09 3.64
C ARG A 255 11.81 -3.91 4.61
N GLY A 256 11.60 -2.69 4.11
CA GLY A 256 11.48 -1.51 4.96
C GLY A 256 10.29 -1.60 5.93
N ALA A 257 9.13 -2.05 5.44
CA ALA A 257 7.90 -2.17 6.21
C ALA A 257 7.93 -3.30 7.27
N GLN A 258 8.63 -4.38 6.98
CA GLN A 258 8.62 -5.60 7.79
C GLN A 258 9.93 -5.85 8.55
N GLY A 259 11.06 -5.25 8.11
CA GLY A 259 12.39 -5.63 8.57
C GLY A 259 12.81 -7.02 8.05
N GLU A 260 13.81 -7.62 8.66
CA GLU A 260 14.25 -8.99 8.32
C GLU A 260 13.21 -10.06 8.70
N LYS A 261 12.42 -9.79 9.74
CA LYS A 261 11.31 -10.62 10.24
C LYS A 261 10.20 -9.74 10.75
N LEU A 262 8.96 -10.22 10.66
CA LEU A 262 7.85 -9.59 11.34
C LEU A 262 8.09 -9.54 12.84
N GLY A 263 7.73 -8.41 13.44
CA GLY A 263 7.92 -8.15 14.86
C GLY A 263 7.03 -6.99 15.35
N PRO A 264 7.16 -6.60 16.62
CA PRO A 264 6.32 -5.56 17.24
C PRO A 264 6.42 -4.18 16.57
N THR A 265 7.49 -3.91 15.82
CA THR A 265 7.69 -2.65 15.07
C THR A 265 7.34 -2.75 13.59
N SER A 266 7.01 -3.95 13.11
CA SER A 266 6.66 -4.22 11.71
C SER A 266 5.19 -4.00 11.43
N ILE A 267 4.85 -3.82 10.15
CA ILE A 267 3.49 -4.02 9.64
C ILE A 267 3.49 -5.15 8.62
N ALA A 268 2.40 -5.91 8.57
CA ALA A 268 2.21 -6.89 7.51
C ALA A 268 1.92 -6.19 6.18
N THR A 269 2.42 -6.74 5.07
CA THR A 269 2.12 -6.27 3.72
C THR A 269 1.21 -7.26 2.99
N MET A 270 0.34 -6.73 2.12
CA MET A 270 -0.58 -7.51 1.29
C MET A 270 -0.45 -7.09 -0.17
N PRO A 271 0.62 -7.53 -0.88
CA PRO A 271 0.78 -7.24 -2.30
C PRO A 271 -0.48 -7.58 -3.10
N LYS A 272 -0.85 -6.71 -4.03
CA LYS A 272 -2.08 -6.82 -4.79
C LYS A 272 -1.88 -6.36 -6.24
N HIS A 273 -2.67 -6.85 -7.19
CA HIS A 273 -3.76 -7.81 -7.06
C HIS A 273 -3.37 -9.12 -7.75
N TRP A 274 -3.21 -10.17 -6.97
CA TRP A 274 -2.78 -11.48 -7.47
C TRP A 274 -3.70 -11.99 -8.60
N PRO A 275 -3.16 -12.50 -9.72
CA PRO A 275 -1.74 -12.69 -10.08
C PRO A 275 -1.15 -11.55 -10.95
N GLY A 276 -1.77 -10.39 -11.02
CA GLY A 276 -1.37 -9.22 -11.80
C GLY A 276 -2.53 -8.64 -12.59
N SER A 277 -2.89 -7.37 -12.33
CA SER A 277 -4.06 -6.70 -12.92
C SER A 277 -3.73 -5.83 -14.13
N GLY A 278 -2.44 -5.68 -14.49
CA GLY A 278 -2.00 -4.80 -15.58
C GLY A 278 -2.69 -5.06 -16.92
N PRO A 279 -2.73 -6.30 -17.43
CA PRO A 279 -3.23 -6.60 -18.77
C PRO A 279 -4.78 -6.70 -18.79
N HIS A 280 -5.47 -5.59 -18.63
CA HIS A 280 -6.92 -5.52 -18.74
C HIS A 280 -7.37 -5.34 -20.20
N ASP A 281 -8.41 -6.06 -20.59
CA ASP A 281 -9.07 -5.93 -21.88
C ASP A 281 -9.53 -4.47 -22.12
N ASP A 282 -8.95 -3.82 -23.11
CA ASP A 282 -9.15 -2.40 -23.45
C ASP A 282 -9.02 -1.43 -22.25
N GLY A 283 -8.32 -1.83 -21.19
CA GLY A 283 -8.14 -1.05 -19.97
C GLY A 283 -9.40 -0.85 -19.11
N ALA A 284 -10.57 -1.12 -19.66
CA ALA A 284 -11.87 -0.99 -18.99
C ALA A 284 -12.50 -2.34 -18.67
N GLY A 285 -12.01 -3.40 -19.29
CA GLY A 285 -12.43 -4.77 -19.08
C GLY A 285 -12.18 -5.25 -17.64
N ARG A 286 -12.79 -6.39 -17.32
CA ARG A 286 -12.56 -7.09 -16.06
C ARG A 286 -12.01 -8.49 -16.29
N TRP A 287 -11.59 -8.74 -17.51
CA TRP A 287 -10.88 -9.92 -17.91
C TRP A 287 -9.42 -9.53 -18.12
N TYR A 288 -8.53 -10.34 -17.56
CA TYR A 288 -7.15 -10.26 -17.96
C TYR A 288 -7.01 -10.88 -19.34
N THR A 289 -6.26 -10.21 -20.18
CA THR A 289 -5.92 -10.71 -21.50
C THR A 289 -4.41 -10.86 -21.63
N TYR A 290 -4.00 -11.91 -22.31
CA TYR A 290 -2.58 -12.19 -22.54
C TYR A 290 -2.33 -12.49 -24.02
N PRO A 291 -2.62 -11.52 -24.92
CA PRO A 291 -2.44 -11.73 -26.37
C PRO A 291 -0.98 -11.96 -26.75
N GLY A 292 -0.02 -11.42 -25.97
CA GLY A 292 1.41 -11.65 -26.11
C GLY A 292 1.91 -12.92 -25.42
N ASN A 293 1.03 -13.70 -24.75
CA ASN A 293 1.37 -14.88 -23.96
C ASN A 293 2.42 -14.58 -22.87
N ASN A 294 2.29 -13.43 -22.18
CA ASN A 294 3.32 -12.89 -21.28
C ASN A 294 2.94 -12.97 -19.80
N PHE A 295 2.14 -13.95 -19.40
CA PHE A 295 1.64 -14.11 -18.03
C PHE A 295 2.77 -14.16 -16.98
N GLU A 296 3.88 -14.86 -17.28
CA GLU A 296 5.01 -15.00 -16.36
C GLU A 296 5.67 -13.65 -16.03
N TYR A 297 5.62 -12.68 -16.94
CA TYR A 297 6.12 -11.33 -16.72
C TYR A 297 5.40 -10.66 -15.54
N HIS A 298 4.08 -10.82 -15.48
CA HIS A 298 3.23 -10.25 -14.44
C HIS A 298 3.36 -10.95 -13.08
N LEU A 299 3.86 -12.19 -13.06
CA LEU A 299 4.13 -12.92 -11.80
C LEU A 299 5.43 -12.47 -11.11
N LYS A 300 6.40 -11.93 -11.85
CA LYS A 300 7.71 -11.55 -11.30
C LYS A 300 7.63 -10.68 -10.04
N PRO A 301 6.85 -9.58 -10.00
CA PRO A 301 6.76 -8.73 -8.83
C PRO A 301 6.16 -9.43 -7.61
N PHE A 302 5.17 -10.30 -7.81
CA PHE A 302 4.59 -11.09 -6.72
C PHE A 302 5.58 -12.06 -6.13
N ILE A 303 6.32 -12.79 -6.97
CA ILE A 303 7.38 -13.71 -6.53
C ILE A 303 8.44 -12.95 -5.73
N ALA A 304 8.84 -11.75 -6.17
CA ALA A 304 9.78 -10.91 -5.46
C ALA A 304 9.23 -10.43 -4.11
N ALA A 305 7.97 -10.02 -4.06
CA ALA A 305 7.27 -9.59 -2.85
C ALA A 305 7.20 -10.73 -1.81
N PHE A 306 6.86 -11.95 -2.22
CA PHE A 306 6.81 -13.10 -1.33
C PHE A 306 8.20 -13.51 -0.84
N LYS A 307 9.21 -13.46 -1.69
CA LYS A 307 10.63 -13.68 -1.30
C LYS A 307 11.14 -12.59 -0.36
N ALA A 308 10.62 -11.37 -0.43
CA ALA A 308 10.91 -10.31 0.52
C ALA A 308 10.16 -10.46 1.86
N GLY A 309 9.32 -11.49 2.01
CA GLY A 309 8.67 -11.86 3.26
C GLY A 309 7.22 -11.40 3.40
N ALA A 310 6.56 -10.91 2.32
CA ALA A 310 5.14 -10.56 2.40
C ALA A 310 4.31 -11.78 2.88
N PRO A 311 3.53 -11.66 3.98
CA PRO A 311 2.81 -12.78 4.56
C PRO A 311 1.47 -13.07 3.88
N SER A 312 1.00 -12.16 3.04
CA SER A 312 -0.32 -12.23 2.45
C SER A 312 -0.36 -11.66 1.03
N THR A 313 -1.44 -11.93 0.31
CA THR A 313 -1.75 -11.32 -0.98
C THR A 313 -3.26 -11.18 -1.16
N MET A 314 -3.67 -10.26 -2.01
CA MET A 314 -5.08 -10.02 -2.33
C MET A 314 -5.37 -10.49 -3.75
N CYS A 315 -6.35 -11.40 -3.93
CA CYS A 315 -6.85 -11.77 -5.24
C CYS A 315 -7.94 -10.79 -5.72
N TYR A 316 -8.01 -10.56 -7.03
CA TYR A 316 -8.80 -9.49 -7.63
C TYR A 316 -10.18 -9.94 -8.11
N TYR A 317 -10.99 -8.96 -8.56
CA TYR A 317 -12.34 -9.19 -9.11
C TYR A 317 -12.36 -9.85 -10.48
N SER A 318 -11.28 -9.74 -11.23
CA SER A 318 -11.19 -10.13 -12.63
C SER A 318 -11.04 -11.65 -12.80
N GLY A 319 -11.42 -12.14 -13.98
CA GLY A 319 -11.19 -13.51 -14.44
C GLY A 319 -9.99 -13.57 -15.37
N ILE A 320 -9.42 -14.77 -15.52
CA ILE A 320 -8.40 -15.06 -16.52
C ILE A 320 -8.87 -16.13 -17.48
N PRO A 321 -8.66 -15.96 -18.80
CA PRO A 321 -9.28 -16.83 -19.81
C PRO A 321 -8.83 -18.29 -19.78
N PHE A 322 -7.58 -18.53 -19.37
CA PHE A 322 -6.97 -19.87 -19.39
C PHE A 322 -7.12 -20.65 -18.06
N ALA A 323 -7.75 -20.03 -17.04
CA ALA A 323 -7.98 -20.70 -15.75
C ALA A 323 -9.48 -20.75 -15.44
N ASP A 324 -10.18 -21.66 -16.06
CA ASP A 324 -11.62 -21.98 -15.86
C ASP A 324 -12.57 -20.79 -16.01
N GLN A 325 -12.11 -19.69 -16.57
CA GLN A 325 -12.86 -18.42 -16.70
C GLN A 325 -13.44 -17.91 -15.36
N CYS A 326 -12.94 -18.40 -14.23
CA CYS A 326 -13.36 -17.96 -12.91
C CYS A 326 -12.73 -16.62 -12.52
N ALA A 327 -13.43 -15.84 -11.69
CA ALA A 327 -12.77 -14.77 -10.96
C ALA A 327 -11.57 -15.36 -10.20
N VAL A 328 -10.48 -14.60 -10.11
CA VAL A 328 -9.21 -15.08 -9.54
C VAL A 328 -9.38 -15.73 -8.17
N CYS A 329 -10.23 -15.15 -7.30
CA CYS A 329 -10.50 -15.65 -5.96
C CYS A 329 -11.27 -16.98 -5.92
N TYR A 330 -11.78 -17.47 -7.06
CA TYR A 330 -12.50 -18.75 -7.17
C TYR A 330 -11.72 -19.78 -8.00
N SER A 331 -10.54 -19.44 -8.48
CA SER A 331 -9.74 -20.32 -9.32
C SER A 331 -8.79 -21.19 -8.52
N GLU A 332 -9.08 -22.50 -8.45
CA GLU A 332 -8.18 -23.48 -7.85
C GLU A 332 -6.80 -23.47 -8.55
N TYR A 333 -6.75 -23.24 -9.86
CA TYR A 333 -5.52 -23.17 -10.63
C TYR A 333 -4.54 -22.15 -10.04
N LEU A 334 -5.00 -20.91 -9.79
CA LEU A 334 -4.13 -19.84 -9.31
C LEU A 334 -3.63 -20.07 -7.88
N ASN A 335 -4.47 -20.67 -7.03
CA ASN A 335 -4.03 -21.01 -5.69
C ASN A 335 -3.07 -22.21 -5.70
N ASN A 336 -3.24 -23.18 -6.62
CA ASN A 336 -2.29 -24.26 -6.84
C ASN A 336 -0.96 -23.72 -7.37
N LEU A 337 -0.99 -22.79 -8.34
CA LEU A 337 0.21 -22.10 -8.82
C LEU A 337 0.96 -21.44 -7.66
N LEU A 338 0.27 -20.63 -6.83
CA LEU A 338 0.90 -19.93 -5.71
C LEU A 338 1.55 -20.90 -4.71
N ARG A 339 0.80 -21.93 -4.28
CA ARG A 339 1.21 -22.76 -3.15
C ARG A 339 2.06 -23.96 -3.52
N GLN A 340 1.72 -24.65 -4.62
CA GLN A 340 2.37 -25.89 -4.99
C GLN A 340 3.52 -25.65 -5.98
N GLU A 341 3.27 -24.91 -7.06
CA GLU A 341 4.27 -24.73 -8.12
C GLU A 341 5.31 -23.67 -7.73
N LEU A 342 4.89 -22.53 -7.19
CA LEU A 342 5.80 -21.47 -6.75
C LEU A 342 6.33 -21.68 -5.32
N GLY A 343 5.73 -22.59 -4.55
CA GLY A 343 6.22 -22.98 -3.22
C GLY A 343 5.87 -22.04 -2.08
N PHE A 344 4.91 -21.10 -2.25
CA PHE A 344 4.49 -20.15 -1.22
C PHE A 344 3.25 -20.63 -0.46
N ALA A 345 3.34 -21.78 0.19
CA ALA A 345 2.21 -22.45 0.86
C ALA A 345 1.63 -21.62 2.02
N ASP A 346 2.46 -20.87 2.73
CA ASP A 346 2.07 -20.12 3.94
C ASP A 346 1.43 -18.76 3.65
N ILE A 347 1.43 -18.28 2.41
CA ILE A 347 0.82 -17.00 2.04
C ILE A 347 -0.68 -17.02 2.34
N ILE A 348 -1.14 -16.01 3.09
CA ILE A 348 -2.56 -15.76 3.33
C ILE A 348 -3.17 -15.17 2.05
N VAL A 349 -4.16 -15.84 1.49
CA VAL A 349 -4.92 -15.33 0.33
C VAL A 349 -6.19 -14.65 0.82
N CYS A 350 -6.25 -13.33 0.66
CA CYS A 350 -7.42 -12.51 0.95
C CYS A 350 -8.20 -12.21 -0.34
N THR A 351 -9.53 -12.23 -0.30
CA THR A 351 -10.32 -11.67 -1.41
C THR A 351 -10.23 -10.14 -1.40
N ASP A 352 -10.33 -9.52 -2.58
CA ASP A 352 -10.61 -8.10 -2.64
C ASP A 352 -12.00 -7.80 -2.05
N TRP A 353 -12.27 -6.52 -1.73
CA TRP A 353 -13.41 -6.10 -0.90
C TRP A 353 -14.77 -6.32 -1.57
N GLY A 354 -15.54 -7.22 -1.01
CA GLY A 354 -16.88 -7.56 -1.48
C GLY A 354 -16.89 -8.47 -2.71
N VAL A 355 -15.84 -9.21 -2.99
CA VAL A 355 -15.81 -10.22 -4.07
C VAL A 355 -16.88 -11.28 -3.87
N ILE A 356 -17.19 -11.64 -2.64
CA ILE A 356 -18.22 -12.63 -2.34
C ILE A 356 -19.63 -12.02 -2.48
N SER A 357 -19.89 -10.89 -1.83
CA SER A 357 -21.23 -10.26 -1.80
C SER A 357 -21.57 -9.53 -3.09
N ARG A 358 -20.58 -8.89 -3.72
CA ARG A 358 -20.75 -8.09 -4.93
C ARG A 358 -20.07 -8.71 -6.13
N VAL A 359 -20.38 -9.95 -6.43
CA VAL A 359 -19.87 -10.59 -7.65
C VAL A 359 -20.00 -9.60 -8.80
N GLY A 360 -18.89 -9.18 -9.37
CA GLY A 360 -18.85 -8.13 -10.37
C GLY A 360 -19.70 -8.47 -11.61
N PRO A 361 -20.08 -7.48 -12.42
CA PRO A 361 -20.98 -7.67 -13.57
C PRO A 361 -20.49 -8.69 -14.60
N LEU A 362 -19.22 -9.07 -14.54
CA LEU A 362 -18.62 -10.02 -15.48
C LEU A 362 -18.81 -11.49 -15.11
N ARG A 363 -19.22 -11.76 -13.87
CA ARG A 363 -19.45 -13.11 -13.38
C ARG A 363 -20.91 -13.30 -12.98
N GLN A 364 -21.81 -13.03 -13.94
CA GLN A 364 -23.25 -13.22 -13.75
C GLN A 364 -23.61 -14.66 -13.38
N ASP A 365 -22.83 -15.64 -13.80
CA ASP A 365 -22.93 -17.03 -13.37
C ASP A 365 -22.74 -17.18 -11.86
N LEU A 366 -21.68 -16.58 -11.29
CA LEU A 366 -21.47 -16.56 -9.83
C LEU A 366 -22.53 -15.71 -9.12
N ALA A 367 -22.96 -14.61 -9.73
CA ALA A 367 -24.01 -13.77 -9.17
C ALA A 367 -25.37 -14.49 -9.03
N GLN A 368 -25.63 -15.51 -9.83
CA GLN A 368 -26.81 -16.34 -9.72
C GLN A 368 -26.74 -17.36 -8.56
N LEU A 369 -25.53 -17.65 -8.06
CA LEU A 369 -25.37 -18.58 -6.96
C LEU A 369 -25.78 -17.95 -5.63
N PRO A 370 -26.38 -18.71 -4.70
CA PRO A 370 -26.52 -18.29 -3.31
C PRO A 370 -25.16 -17.88 -2.72
N ILE A 371 -25.15 -16.90 -1.81
CA ILE A 371 -23.90 -16.40 -1.20
C ILE A 371 -23.11 -17.53 -0.52
N LYS A 372 -23.77 -18.49 0.09
CA LYS A 372 -23.16 -19.68 0.69
C LYS A 372 -22.34 -20.50 -0.31
N GLU A 373 -22.85 -20.66 -1.54
CA GLU A 373 -22.11 -21.35 -2.61
C GLU A 373 -20.87 -20.59 -3.04
N ARG A 374 -20.91 -19.26 -3.05
CA ARG A 374 -19.75 -18.43 -3.37
C ARG A 374 -18.65 -18.59 -2.32
N TYR A 375 -19.00 -18.62 -1.03
CA TYR A 375 -18.05 -18.93 0.05
C TYR A 375 -17.45 -20.33 -0.11
N PHE A 376 -18.28 -21.32 -0.44
CA PHE A 376 -17.83 -22.70 -0.68
C PHE A 376 -16.78 -22.77 -1.79
N LEU A 377 -17.04 -22.13 -2.93
CA LEU A 377 -16.10 -22.10 -4.07
C LEU A 377 -14.79 -21.37 -3.71
N ALA A 378 -14.86 -20.24 -3.01
CA ALA A 378 -13.67 -19.52 -2.58
C ALA A 378 -12.82 -20.33 -1.58
N LEU A 379 -13.45 -21.00 -0.61
CA LEU A 379 -12.77 -21.90 0.32
C LEU A 379 -12.11 -23.08 -0.40
N LYS A 380 -12.81 -23.65 -1.38
CA LYS A 380 -12.29 -24.75 -2.21
C LYS A 380 -11.10 -24.29 -3.06
N ALA A 381 -11.16 -23.07 -3.59
CA ALA A 381 -10.05 -22.44 -4.31
C ALA A 381 -8.83 -22.15 -3.41
N GLY A 382 -9.00 -22.12 -2.09
CA GLY A 382 -7.90 -21.94 -1.15
C GLY A 382 -7.79 -20.54 -0.54
N VAL A 383 -8.87 -19.73 -0.61
CA VAL A 383 -8.96 -18.44 0.07
C VAL A 383 -8.91 -18.63 1.59
N ASP A 384 -8.13 -17.80 2.27
CA ASP A 384 -7.96 -17.83 3.73
C ASP A 384 -8.74 -16.71 4.44
N MET A 385 -9.01 -15.59 3.75
CA MET A 385 -9.64 -14.40 4.34
C MET A 385 -10.62 -13.75 3.36
N PHE A 386 -11.74 -13.25 3.88
CA PHE A 386 -12.81 -12.62 3.12
C PHE A 386 -12.83 -11.11 3.33
N GLY A 387 -12.24 -10.36 2.39
CA GLY A 387 -12.20 -8.90 2.40
C GLY A 387 -13.56 -8.29 2.12
N GLY A 388 -13.98 -7.34 2.96
CA GLY A 388 -15.23 -6.59 2.83
C GLY A 388 -16.48 -7.34 3.26
N GLU A 389 -16.36 -8.57 3.72
CA GLU A 389 -17.45 -9.40 4.20
C GLU A 389 -17.50 -9.39 5.74
N ASP A 390 -18.69 -9.43 6.31
CA ASP A 390 -18.90 -9.27 7.75
C ASP A 390 -19.85 -10.28 8.41
N ASP A 391 -20.41 -11.24 7.64
CA ASP A 391 -21.29 -12.28 8.14
C ASP A 391 -20.64 -13.67 8.06
N PRO A 392 -20.16 -14.23 9.19
CA PRO A 392 -19.57 -15.57 9.26
C PRO A 392 -20.58 -16.73 9.09
N THR A 393 -21.88 -16.48 9.24
CA THR A 393 -22.92 -17.50 9.29
C THR A 393 -22.87 -18.49 8.13
N PRO A 394 -22.74 -18.06 6.85
CA PRO A 394 -22.74 -19.00 5.73
C PRO A 394 -21.57 -20.00 5.77
N VAL A 395 -20.39 -19.56 6.26
CA VAL A 395 -19.21 -20.44 6.38
C VAL A 395 -19.39 -21.42 7.53
N ILE A 396 -19.93 -20.98 8.67
CA ILE A 396 -20.27 -21.85 9.82
C ILE A 396 -21.27 -22.94 9.39
N GLU A 397 -22.29 -22.58 8.62
CA GLU A 397 -23.25 -23.52 8.08
C GLU A 397 -22.61 -24.57 7.16
N LEU A 398 -21.70 -24.15 6.26
CA LEU A 398 -20.98 -25.08 5.38
C LEU A 398 -20.19 -26.14 6.16
N VAL A 399 -19.59 -25.75 7.30
CA VAL A 399 -18.89 -26.70 8.15
C VAL A 399 -19.89 -27.63 8.88
N LYS A 400 -20.96 -27.09 9.47
CA LYS A 400 -22.00 -27.88 10.15
C LYS A 400 -22.73 -28.87 9.22
N GLU A 401 -22.84 -28.53 7.93
CA GLU A 401 -23.38 -29.39 6.88
C GLU A 401 -22.36 -30.44 6.37
N GLY A 402 -21.09 -30.38 6.83
CA GLY A 402 -20.02 -31.29 6.41
C GLY A 402 -19.53 -31.06 4.98
N ARG A 403 -19.86 -29.92 4.37
CA ARG A 403 -19.43 -29.54 3.02
C ARG A 403 -18.01 -28.97 3.01
N VAL A 404 -17.59 -28.33 4.11
CA VAL A 404 -16.23 -27.88 4.39
C VAL A 404 -15.79 -28.55 5.68
N SER A 405 -14.59 -29.13 5.72
CA SER A 405 -14.08 -29.71 6.96
C SER A 405 -13.59 -28.62 7.91
N GLU A 406 -13.68 -28.87 9.21
CA GLU A 406 -13.09 -27.95 10.20
C GLU A 406 -11.58 -27.84 10.03
N GLU A 407 -10.88 -28.91 9.63
CA GLU A 407 -9.47 -28.88 9.29
C GLU A 407 -9.13 -27.87 8.18
N ARG A 408 -10.02 -27.70 7.16
CA ARG A 408 -9.85 -26.65 6.13
C ARG A 408 -9.92 -25.25 6.74
N ILE A 409 -10.78 -25.03 7.72
CA ILE A 409 -10.86 -23.78 8.47
C ILE A 409 -9.59 -23.60 9.29
N ASP A 410 -9.16 -24.63 10.02
CA ASP A 410 -7.95 -24.62 10.84
C ASP A 410 -6.69 -24.25 10.05
N GLN A 411 -6.55 -24.72 8.81
CA GLN A 411 -5.45 -24.34 7.92
C GLN A 411 -5.37 -22.84 7.69
N SER A 412 -6.51 -22.17 7.49
CA SER A 412 -6.55 -20.72 7.31
C SER A 412 -6.28 -20.00 8.64
N VAL A 413 -6.98 -20.40 9.70
CA VAL A 413 -6.88 -19.74 11.01
C VAL A 413 -5.47 -19.85 11.59
N ARG A 414 -4.80 -20.97 11.39
CA ARG A 414 -3.39 -21.16 11.78
C ARG A 414 -2.47 -20.09 11.20
N LYS A 415 -2.63 -19.72 9.93
CA LYS A 415 -1.86 -18.64 9.29
C LYS A 415 -2.21 -17.26 9.86
N LEU A 416 -3.51 -17.02 10.09
CA LEU A 416 -4.00 -15.75 10.62
C LEU A 416 -3.56 -15.52 12.07
N LEU A 417 -3.58 -16.54 12.91
CA LEU A 417 -3.05 -16.48 14.28
C LEU A 417 -1.53 -16.30 14.30
N LYS A 418 -0.80 -17.05 13.45
CA LYS A 418 0.65 -16.91 13.30
C LYS A 418 1.02 -15.45 13.05
N LEU A 419 0.33 -14.78 12.13
CA LEU A 419 0.58 -13.37 11.82
C LEU A 419 0.41 -12.47 13.05
N LYS A 420 -0.62 -12.69 13.87
CA LYS A 420 -0.87 -11.91 15.10
C LYS A 420 0.22 -12.11 16.14
N PHE A 421 0.70 -13.34 16.33
CA PHE A 421 1.81 -13.64 17.22
C PHE A 421 3.13 -13.03 16.73
N GLU A 422 3.43 -13.14 15.44
CA GLU A 422 4.64 -12.57 14.85
C GLU A 422 4.68 -11.04 14.96
N LEU A 423 3.53 -10.37 14.88
CA LEU A 423 3.42 -8.93 15.09
C LEU A 423 3.46 -8.49 16.56
N GLY A 424 3.57 -9.43 17.53
CA GLY A 424 3.66 -9.15 18.97
C GLY A 424 2.36 -8.67 19.61
N LEU A 425 1.21 -8.86 18.95
CA LEU A 425 -0.06 -8.27 19.40
C LEU A 425 -0.64 -8.95 20.64
N PHE A 426 -0.26 -10.18 20.94
CA PHE A 426 -0.69 -10.86 22.16
C PHE A 426 0.00 -10.28 23.39
N GLU A 427 1.23 -9.82 23.26
CA GLU A 427 2.02 -9.19 24.32
C GLU A 427 1.58 -7.74 24.49
N ASP A 428 1.63 -6.95 23.41
CA ASP A 428 1.26 -5.53 23.45
C ASP A 428 0.53 -5.11 22.16
N PRO A 429 -0.82 -5.03 22.18
CA PRO A 429 -1.62 -4.52 21.09
C PRO A 429 -1.86 -2.99 21.16
N TYR A 430 -1.38 -2.33 22.23
CA TYR A 430 -1.68 -0.93 22.54
C TYR A 430 -0.64 0.04 22.00
N VAL A 431 -1.02 1.28 21.88
CA VAL A 431 -0.15 2.37 21.42
C VAL A 431 -0.35 3.63 22.26
N ASP A 432 0.70 4.44 22.39
CA ASP A 432 0.65 5.69 23.14
C ASP A 432 0.09 6.83 22.26
N PRO A 433 -1.10 7.40 22.58
CA PRO A 433 -1.69 8.49 21.80
C PRO A 433 -0.83 9.76 21.76
N TYR A 434 -0.03 10.03 22.77
CA TYR A 434 0.85 11.22 22.77
C TYR A 434 2.04 10.99 21.84
N LYS A 435 2.68 9.80 21.90
CA LYS A 435 3.74 9.43 20.94
C LYS A 435 3.22 9.38 19.50
N ALA A 436 2.00 8.91 19.28
CA ALA A 436 1.38 8.93 17.96
C ALA A 436 1.36 10.34 17.35
N GLN A 437 1.01 11.35 18.17
CA GLN A 437 0.99 12.76 17.72
C GLN A 437 2.40 13.31 17.41
N GLU A 438 3.44 12.79 18.04
CA GLU A 438 4.82 13.19 17.81
C GLU A 438 5.45 12.47 16.59
N ILE A 439 5.08 11.22 16.37
CA ILE A 439 5.65 10.36 15.34
C ILE A 439 5.05 10.64 13.96
N VAL A 440 3.71 10.67 13.89
CA VAL A 440 3.00 10.79 12.61
C VAL A 440 3.22 12.16 11.98
N GLY A 441 3.76 12.17 10.76
CA GLY A 441 4.04 13.40 10.03
C GLY A 441 5.10 14.28 10.68
N ASN A 442 6.05 13.69 11.41
CA ASN A 442 7.15 14.45 12.00
C ASN A 442 8.02 15.13 10.93
N PRO A 443 8.83 16.14 11.29
CA PRO A 443 9.64 16.89 10.33
C PRO A 443 10.61 16.04 9.52
N GLU A 444 11.21 14.99 10.11
CA GLU A 444 12.15 14.09 9.43
C GLU A 444 11.44 13.29 8.33
N PHE A 445 10.30 12.68 8.65
CA PHE A 445 9.53 11.90 7.67
C PHE A 445 8.96 12.77 6.56
N LYS A 446 8.50 13.99 6.89
CA LYS A 446 8.09 14.97 5.88
C LYS A 446 9.24 15.41 4.98
N ALA A 447 10.44 15.55 5.51
CA ALA A 447 11.62 15.87 4.71
C ALA A 447 12.00 14.74 3.75
N LEU A 448 11.92 13.47 4.19
CA LEU A 448 12.10 12.30 3.32
C LEU A 448 11.04 12.23 2.21
N GLY A 449 9.78 12.44 2.55
CA GLY A 449 8.70 12.51 1.56
C GLY A 449 8.88 13.65 0.56
N TYR A 450 9.33 14.82 1.01
CA TYR A 450 9.61 15.95 0.13
C TYR A 450 10.81 15.69 -0.78
N ARG A 451 11.87 15.05 -0.28
CA ARG A 451 12.99 14.55 -1.10
C ARG A 451 12.48 13.62 -2.20
N ALA A 452 11.64 12.65 -1.86
CA ALA A 452 11.06 11.74 -2.84
C ALA A 452 10.23 12.48 -3.90
N GLN A 453 9.50 13.52 -3.51
CA GLN A 453 8.73 14.36 -4.44
C GLN A 453 9.66 15.11 -5.41
N LEU A 454 10.73 15.70 -4.93
CA LEU A 454 11.73 16.40 -5.77
C LEU A 454 12.38 15.44 -6.77
N GLU A 455 12.85 14.29 -6.29
CA GLU A 455 13.53 13.28 -7.11
C GLU A 455 12.60 12.60 -8.13
N SER A 456 11.28 12.60 -7.89
CA SER A 456 10.28 12.01 -8.79
C SER A 456 9.93 12.88 -9.99
N VAL A 457 10.22 14.18 -9.95
CA VAL A 457 9.92 15.09 -11.08
C VAL A 457 10.79 14.75 -12.28
N VAL A 458 10.16 14.48 -13.42
CA VAL A 458 10.85 14.13 -14.67
C VAL A 458 10.83 15.29 -15.63
N LEU A 459 12.01 15.78 -16.03
CA LEU A 459 12.15 16.78 -17.09
C LEU A 459 12.12 16.09 -18.45
N LEU A 460 11.05 16.31 -19.25
CA LEU A 460 10.84 15.69 -20.54
C LEU A 460 11.37 16.53 -21.70
N LYS A 461 11.29 17.86 -21.59
CA LYS A 461 11.77 18.77 -22.62
C LYS A 461 12.31 20.04 -21.98
N ASN A 462 13.39 20.57 -22.56
CA ASN A 462 13.95 21.89 -22.26
C ASN A 462 14.62 22.45 -23.53
N ASP A 463 14.13 23.57 -24.04
CA ASP A 463 14.73 24.29 -25.17
C ASP A 463 15.82 25.30 -24.72
N GLY A 464 16.23 25.24 -23.47
CA GLY A 464 17.15 26.18 -22.84
C GLY A 464 16.44 27.24 -21.96
N THR A 465 15.12 27.15 -21.81
CA THR A 465 14.33 28.05 -20.96
C THR A 465 14.47 27.70 -19.46
N LEU A 466 14.62 26.43 -19.14
CA LEU A 466 14.79 25.97 -17.75
C LEU A 466 16.28 25.78 -17.39
N PRO A 467 16.67 26.04 -16.13
CA PRO A 467 15.84 26.56 -15.05
C PRO A 467 15.46 28.04 -15.26
N LEU A 468 14.28 28.44 -14.75
CA LEU A 468 13.87 29.85 -14.79
C LEU A 468 14.78 30.69 -13.92
N PRO A 469 15.14 31.92 -14.37
CA PRO A 469 16.05 32.80 -13.61
C PRO A 469 15.34 33.35 -12.36
N GLU A 470 16.07 33.51 -11.25
CA GLU A 470 15.55 34.20 -10.06
C GLU A 470 15.32 35.70 -10.29
N ALA A 471 16.05 36.27 -11.26
CA ALA A 471 15.88 37.66 -11.66
C ALA A 471 15.99 37.83 -13.19
N VAL A 472 15.16 38.70 -13.74
CA VAL A 472 15.21 39.17 -15.13
C VAL A 472 15.66 40.63 -15.17
N LEU A 473 16.38 41.04 -16.23
CA LEU A 473 16.82 42.41 -16.42
C LEU A 473 15.69 43.22 -17.12
N ASP A 474 15.34 44.32 -16.49
CA ASP A 474 14.45 45.33 -17.05
C ASP A 474 15.35 46.42 -17.66
N VAL A 475 15.40 46.49 -19.00
CA VAL A 475 16.24 47.45 -19.72
C VAL A 475 15.33 48.53 -20.30
N THR A 476 15.47 49.74 -19.80
CA THR A 476 14.84 50.93 -20.39
C THR A 476 15.92 51.87 -20.93
N ALA A 477 15.53 52.84 -21.74
CA ALA A 477 16.50 53.82 -22.29
C ALA A 477 17.27 54.61 -21.21
N ALA A 478 16.81 54.64 -19.97
CA ALA A 478 17.37 55.39 -18.86
C ALA A 478 17.99 54.54 -17.74
N LYS A 479 17.66 53.19 -17.66
CA LYS A 479 18.03 52.36 -16.51
C LYS A 479 18.03 50.87 -16.84
N ILE A 480 18.99 50.15 -16.28
CA ILE A 480 18.99 48.71 -16.17
C ILE A 480 18.71 48.36 -14.70
N SER A 481 17.72 47.54 -14.43
CA SER A 481 17.41 47.06 -13.08
C SER A 481 17.02 45.59 -13.11
N ALA A 482 17.42 44.84 -12.07
CA ALA A 482 16.97 43.47 -11.88
C ALA A 482 15.62 43.45 -11.15
N ARG A 483 14.73 42.60 -11.56
CA ARG A 483 13.46 42.30 -10.90
C ARG A 483 13.16 40.81 -10.92
N ARG A 484 12.32 40.36 -10.03
CA ARG A 484 11.80 38.99 -10.09
C ARG A 484 10.98 38.79 -11.39
N PRO A 485 11.04 37.60 -12.01
CA PRO A 485 10.27 37.31 -13.21
C PRO A 485 8.76 37.45 -12.92
N ARG A 486 8.01 37.88 -13.91
CA ARG A 486 6.54 37.90 -13.89
C ARG A 486 6.05 36.63 -14.56
N ILE A 487 5.25 35.85 -13.86
CA ILE A 487 4.78 34.58 -14.34
C ILE A 487 3.25 34.58 -14.40
N TYR A 488 2.74 34.25 -15.58
CA TYR A 488 1.36 33.81 -15.71
C TYR A 488 1.27 32.35 -15.27
N VAL A 489 0.34 32.04 -14.34
CA VAL A 489 0.22 30.70 -13.79
C VAL A 489 -1.21 30.23 -13.79
N THR A 490 -1.40 28.97 -14.18
CA THR A 490 -2.66 28.23 -14.04
C THR A 490 -2.39 26.79 -13.60
N GLY A 491 -3.26 26.26 -12.73
CA GLY A 491 -3.13 24.91 -12.16
C GLY A 491 -2.16 24.76 -10.99
N LEU A 492 -1.49 25.84 -10.56
CA LEU A 492 -0.68 25.91 -9.35
C LEU A 492 -1.28 26.93 -8.37
N ASP A 493 -1.01 26.73 -7.07
CA ASP A 493 -1.38 27.71 -6.04
C ASP A 493 -0.54 29.00 -6.19
N LYS A 494 -1.20 30.09 -6.53
CA LYS A 494 -0.57 31.40 -6.72
C LYS A 494 0.21 31.85 -5.49
N SER A 495 -0.25 31.52 -4.28
CA SER A 495 0.43 31.89 -3.03
C SER A 495 1.78 31.18 -2.89
N VAL A 496 1.91 29.95 -3.37
CA VAL A 496 3.18 29.21 -3.42
C VAL A 496 4.10 29.81 -4.48
N VAL A 497 3.57 30.12 -5.69
CA VAL A 497 4.35 30.73 -6.80
C VAL A 497 4.93 32.08 -6.37
N MET A 498 4.24 32.88 -5.57
CA MET A 498 4.73 34.18 -5.07
C MET A 498 6.01 34.06 -4.24
N ASN A 499 6.37 32.89 -3.71
CA ASN A 499 7.66 32.67 -3.06
C ASN A 499 8.83 32.64 -4.04
N TYR A 500 8.57 32.41 -5.35
CA TYR A 500 9.55 32.27 -6.41
C TYR A 500 9.55 33.46 -7.38
N ALA A 501 8.38 33.99 -7.74
CA ALA A 501 8.21 34.98 -8.80
C ALA A 501 7.04 35.96 -8.49
N ASN A 502 6.93 37.01 -9.32
CA ASN A 502 5.77 37.87 -9.32
C ASN A 502 4.67 37.23 -10.19
N VAL A 503 3.49 37.00 -9.63
CA VAL A 503 2.35 36.47 -10.39
C VAL A 503 1.68 37.60 -11.18
N THR A 504 1.37 37.35 -12.46
CA THR A 504 0.59 38.26 -13.31
C THR A 504 -0.72 37.57 -13.77
N GLU A 505 -1.79 38.37 -13.90
CA GLU A 505 -3.09 37.88 -14.32
C GLU A 505 -3.24 37.81 -15.86
N THR A 506 -2.32 38.43 -16.60
CA THR A 506 -2.39 38.49 -18.06
C THR A 506 -1.08 38.03 -18.70
N LEU A 507 -1.19 37.36 -19.84
CA LEU A 507 -0.05 36.87 -20.63
C LEU A 507 0.78 38.02 -21.22
N ASP A 508 0.17 39.13 -21.59
CA ASP A 508 0.86 40.30 -22.18
C ASP A 508 1.95 40.88 -21.27
N ASN A 509 1.84 40.67 -19.95
CA ASN A 509 2.78 41.16 -18.97
C ASN A 509 3.69 40.07 -18.41
N ALA A 510 3.57 38.82 -18.88
CA ALA A 510 4.34 37.70 -18.40
C ALA A 510 5.70 37.59 -19.10
N ASP A 511 6.74 37.29 -18.34
CA ASP A 511 8.04 36.90 -18.90
C ASP A 511 8.03 35.39 -19.25
N PHE A 512 7.28 34.60 -18.47
CA PHE A 512 7.06 33.16 -18.63
C PHE A 512 5.63 32.78 -18.26
N ALA A 513 5.18 31.64 -18.77
CA ALA A 513 3.92 31.01 -18.35
C ALA A 513 4.19 29.60 -17.78
N ILE A 514 3.49 29.25 -16.70
CA ILE A 514 3.47 27.89 -16.17
C ILE A 514 2.04 27.40 -16.21
N VAL A 515 1.82 26.27 -16.89
CA VAL A 515 0.54 25.60 -17.02
C VAL A 515 0.66 24.21 -16.41
N LYS A 516 -0.05 23.93 -15.31
CA LYS A 516 -0.15 22.57 -14.73
C LYS A 516 -1.52 22.00 -15.03
N VAL A 517 -1.56 20.77 -15.53
CA VAL A 517 -2.79 20.01 -15.79
C VAL A 517 -2.64 18.57 -15.33
N ASP A 518 -3.74 17.97 -14.86
CA ASP A 518 -3.79 16.53 -14.63
C ASP A 518 -4.04 15.81 -15.96
N ALA A 519 -3.38 14.69 -16.18
CA ALA A 519 -3.57 13.84 -17.37
C ALA A 519 -5.03 13.36 -17.47
N GLY A 520 -5.58 12.86 -16.37
CA GLY A 520 -6.99 12.45 -16.26
C GLY A 520 -7.33 11.13 -16.94
N GLY A 521 -6.50 10.65 -17.85
CA GLY A 521 -6.66 9.41 -18.60
C GLY A 521 -5.81 9.39 -19.87
N ILE A 522 -6.00 8.37 -20.70
CA ILE A 522 -5.19 8.17 -21.92
C ILE A 522 -5.34 9.31 -22.93
N GLU A 523 -6.49 9.95 -23.00
CA GLU A 523 -6.73 11.15 -23.78
C GLU A 523 -7.01 12.33 -22.85
N MET A 524 -6.22 13.39 -23.00
CA MET A 524 -6.43 14.62 -22.24
C MET A 524 -7.74 15.30 -22.71
N ALA A 525 -8.53 15.80 -21.75
CA ALA A 525 -9.77 16.50 -22.07
C ALA A 525 -9.53 17.72 -22.98
N GLN A 526 -10.40 17.95 -23.95
CA GLN A 526 -10.26 19.01 -24.96
C GLN A 526 -10.09 20.40 -24.32
N GLU A 527 -10.79 20.67 -23.23
CA GLU A 527 -10.67 21.94 -22.48
C GLU A 527 -9.25 22.23 -22.00
N LYS A 528 -8.51 21.19 -21.60
CA LYS A 528 -7.10 21.32 -21.17
C LYS A 528 -6.19 21.58 -22.36
N LEU A 529 -6.42 20.89 -23.47
CA LEU A 529 -5.70 21.12 -24.73
C LEU A 529 -5.95 22.55 -25.25
N ASP A 530 -7.18 23.04 -25.19
CA ASP A 530 -7.53 24.41 -25.56
C ASP A 530 -6.87 25.44 -24.65
N LEU A 531 -6.81 25.18 -23.34
CA LEU A 531 -6.11 26.03 -22.39
C LEU A 531 -4.61 26.12 -22.74
N ILE A 532 -3.94 24.99 -22.93
CA ILE A 532 -2.52 24.95 -23.30
C ILE A 532 -2.29 25.72 -24.62
N ALA A 533 -3.12 25.45 -25.63
CA ALA A 533 -3.04 26.12 -26.93
C ALA A 533 -3.28 27.63 -26.82
N SER A 534 -4.18 28.08 -25.95
CA SER A 534 -4.44 29.51 -25.76
C SER A 534 -3.23 30.26 -25.16
N VAL A 535 -2.46 29.59 -24.28
CA VAL A 535 -1.25 30.15 -23.67
C VAL A 535 -0.08 30.13 -24.69
N THR A 536 0.19 28.98 -25.31
CA THR A 536 1.35 28.82 -26.20
C THR A 536 1.26 29.68 -27.45
N LYS A 537 0.05 29.93 -27.99
CA LYS A 537 -0.16 30.84 -29.16
C LYS A 537 0.23 32.29 -28.91
N THR A 538 0.40 32.73 -27.66
CA THR A 538 0.83 34.09 -27.35
C THR A 538 2.32 34.34 -27.61
N GLY A 539 3.10 33.26 -27.75
CA GLY A 539 4.55 33.31 -27.90
C GLY A 539 5.31 33.52 -26.58
N VAL A 540 4.63 33.59 -25.42
CA VAL A 540 5.26 33.61 -24.10
C VAL A 540 5.90 32.24 -23.84
N PRO A 541 7.20 32.17 -23.49
CA PRO A 541 7.84 30.90 -23.15
C PRO A 541 7.04 30.15 -22.09
N THR A 542 6.54 28.99 -22.46
CA THR A 542 5.56 28.23 -21.65
C THR A 542 6.17 26.95 -21.13
N ILE A 543 6.07 26.75 -19.82
CA ILE A 543 6.43 25.53 -19.12
C ILE A 543 5.14 24.75 -18.86
N LEU A 544 5.00 23.59 -19.45
CA LEU A 544 3.89 22.68 -19.22
C LEU A 544 4.27 21.63 -18.19
N VAL A 545 3.46 21.49 -17.16
CA VAL A 545 3.57 20.46 -16.12
C VAL A 545 2.38 19.52 -16.27
N ILE A 546 2.63 18.26 -16.59
CA ILE A 546 1.59 17.25 -16.67
C ILE A 546 1.68 16.36 -15.43
N ASN A 547 0.62 16.33 -14.65
CA ASN A 547 0.50 15.44 -13.52
C ASN A 547 -0.17 14.13 -13.98
N PHE A 548 0.57 13.03 -13.89
CA PHE A 548 0.06 11.69 -14.24
C PHE A 548 -0.71 11.09 -13.06
N ASP A 549 -1.93 11.56 -12.85
CA ASP A 549 -2.79 11.21 -11.72
C ASP A 549 -3.42 9.81 -11.82
N ARG A 550 -3.61 9.25 -13.02
CA ARG A 550 -4.25 7.95 -13.22
C ARG A 550 -3.51 7.03 -14.20
N ALA A 551 -3.17 7.55 -15.36
CA ALA A 551 -2.64 6.76 -16.48
C ALA A 551 -1.71 7.64 -17.32
N PRO A 552 -0.87 7.05 -18.18
CA PRO A 552 -0.22 7.80 -19.24
C PRO A 552 -1.28 8.52 -20.09
N THR A 553 -0.92 9.67 -20.65
CA THR A 553 -1.77 10.38 -21.60
C THR A 553 -1.03 10.58 -22.93
N VAL A 554 -1.77 10.61 -24.03
CA VAL A 554 -1.19 10.86 -25.35
C VAL A 554 -0.58 12.27 -25.40
N LEU A 555 0.70 12.36 -25.75
CA LEU A 555 1.41 13.60 -26.00
C LEU A 555 1.80 13.67 -27.48
N THR A 556 1.01 14.40 -28.28
CA THR A 556 1.31 14.52 -29.69
C THR A 556 2.58 15.34 -29.93
N PRO A 557 3.29 15.13 -31.05
CA PRO A 557 4.46 15.93 -31.40
C PRO A 557 4.15 17.44 -31.47
N GLU A 558 2.96 17.82 -31.88
CA GLU A 558 2.52 19.22 -31.94
C GLU A 558 2.44 19.83 -30.55
N LEU A 559 1.86 19.10 -29.57
CA LEU A 559 1.79 19.55 -28.18
C LEU A 559 3.19 19.69 -27.59
N VAL A 560 4.03 18.66 -27.72
CA VAL A 560 5.40 18.67 -27.22
C VAL A 560 6.21 19.81 -27.81
N ASN A 561 6.08 20.07 -29.13
CA ASN A 561 6.80 21.14 -29.80
C ASN A 561 6.30 22.55 -29.44
N SER A 562 5.06 22.69 -29.00
CA SER A 562 4.45 23.99 -28.69
C SER A 562 4.94 24.63 -27.39
N VAL A 563 5.62 23.90 -26.51
CA VAL A 563 6.08 24.36 -25.18
C VAL A 563 7.59 24.47 -25.10
N SER A 564 8.09 25.40 -24.29
CA SER A 564 9.53 25.63 -24.05
C SER A 564 10.13 24.64 -23.06
N GLY A 565 9.35 24.21 -22.07
CA GLY A 565 9.70 23.17 -21.11
C GLY A 565 8.54 22.25 -20.84
N LEU A 566 8.82 20.97 -20.59
CA LEU A 566 7.81 19.97 -20.27
C LEU A 566 8.28 19.10 -19.10
N LEU A 567 7.45 19.01 -18.07
CA LEU A 567 7.69 18.18 -16.89
C LEU A 567 6.56 17.17 -16.70
N ALA A 568 6.92 15.96 -16.29
CA ALA A 568 6.00 14.96 -15.76
C ALA A 568 6.09 14.94 -14.22
N THR A 569 4.95 14.88 -13.56
CA THR A 569 4.85 14.82 -12.09
C THR A 569 3.86 13.74 -11.65
N PHE A 570 3.97 13.30 -10.39
CA PHE A 570 3.21 12.20 -9.81
C PHE A 570 2.59 12.65 -8.47
N ASP A 571 1.55 13.49 -8.52
CA ASP A 571 0.86 14.06 -7.36
C ASP A 571 1.83 14.63 -6.30
N VAL A 572 2.74 15.50 -6.74
CA VAL A 572 3.68 16.22 -5.88
C VAL A 572 3.15 17.60 -5.52
N VAL A 573 3.60 18.15 -4.39
CA VAL A 573 3.23 19.51 -4.00
C VAL A 573 3.82 20.55 -4.94
N ASP A 574 3.16 21.70 -5.06
CA ASP A 574 3.57 22.75 -6.00
C ASP A 574 4.96 23.33 -5.72
N SER A 575 5.39 23.35 -4.44
CA SER A 575 6.75 23.77 -4.09
C SER A 575 7.82 22.85 -4.68
N ALA A 576 7.59 21.53 -4.73
CA ALA A 576 8.55 20.59 -5.33
C ALA A 576 8.67 20.81 -6.84
N VAL A 577 7.55 21.07 -7.52
CA VAL A 577 7.54 21.43 -8.95
C VAL A 577 8.34 22.72 -9.19
N LEU A 578 8.09 23.75 -8.37
CA LEU A 578 8.73 25.04 -8.52
C LEU A 578 10.23 25.00 -8.15
N ASP A 579 10.63 24.21 -7.16
CA ASP A 579 12.06 24.03 -6.85
C ASP A 579 12.83 23.46 -8.04
N VAL A 580 12.20 22.53 -8.80
CA VAL A 580 12.78 22.03 -10.06
C VAL A 580 12.75 23.13 -11.13
N ILE A 581 11.62 23.79 -11.38
CA ILE A 581 11.49 24.82 -12.43
C ILE A 581 12.48 25.96 -12.24
N PHE A 582 12.76 26.38 -10.99
CA PHE A 582 13.70 27.46 -10.67
C PHE A 582 15.13 26.97 -10.38
N GLY A 583 15.45 25.70 -10.62
CA GLY A 583 16.78 25.15 -10.48
C GLY A 583 17.30 25.02 -9.05
N ARG A 584 16.41 25.11 -8.04
CA ARG A 584 16.79 24.82 -6.64
C ARG A 584 17.04 23.33 -6.43
N PHE A 585 16.47 22.51 -7.29
CA PHE A 585 16.73 21.07 -7.38
C PHE A 585 16.94 20.69 -8.85
N ASN A 586 18.04 19.98 -9.14
CA ASN A 586 18.31 19.45 -10.47
C ASN A 586 17.46 18.19 -10.71
N PRO A 587 16.61 18.11 -11.77
CA PRO A 587 15.78 16.96 -12.02
C PRO A 587 16.61 15.71 -12.28
N VAL A 588 16.29 14.63 -11.60
CA VAL A 588 16.93 13.31 -11.72
C VAL A 588 15.95 12.21 -12.08
N GLY A 589 14.65 12.50 -11.98
CA GLY A 589 13.58 11.54 -12.23
C GLY A 589 13.63 10.92 -13.63
N LYS A 590 13.17 9.68 -13.73
CA LYS A 590 13.11 8.89 -14.97
C LYS A 590 11.70 8.33 -15.15
N LEU A 591 11.17 8.37 -16.36
CA LEU A 591 9.85 7.81 -16.65
C LEU A 591 9.80 6.33 -16.28
N PRO A 592 8.84 5.90 -15.46
CA PRO A 592 8.63 4.50 -15.13
C PRO A 592 7.75 3.76 -16.16
N PHE A 593 7.40 4.42 -17.29
CA PHE A 593 6.58 3.90 -18.37
C PHE A 593 6.85 4.67 -19.68
N GLN A 594 6.41 4.12 -20.82
CA GLN A 594 6.38 4.83 -22.09
C GLN A 594 5.19 5.80 -22.14
N ILE A 595 5.38 6.98 -22.74
CA ILE A 595 4.30 7.94 -22.99
C ILE A 595 3.88 7.83 -24.46
N PRO A 596 2.61 7.52 -24.78
CA PRO A 596 2.14 7.38 -26.15
C PRO A 596 2.14 8.71 -26.90
N SER A 597 2.44 8.67 -28.21
CA SER A 597 2.34 9.82 -29.13
C SER A 597 0.99 9.91 -29.83
N SER A 598 0.23 8.80 -29.87
CA SER A 598 -1.09 8.73 -30.51
C SER A 598 -1.97 7.68 -29.83
N ILE A 599 -3.29 7.82 -30.02
CA ILE A 599 -4.24 6.81 -29.54
C ILE A 599 -4.19 5.54 -30.39
N GLU A 600 -3.79 5.66 -31.66
CA GLU A 600 -3.62 4.54 -32.58
C GLU A 600 -2.52 3.60 -32.09
N SER A 601 -1.39 4.12 -31.59
CA SER A 601 -0.31 3.31 -31.02
C SER A 601 -0.77 2.55 -29.77
N VAL A 602 -1.59 3.19 -28.93
CA VAL A 602 -2.18 2.53 -27.75
C VAL A 602 -3.11 1.38 -28.14
N LYS A 603 -3.91 1.55 -29.19
CA LYS A 603 -4.83 0.51 -29.67
C LYS A 603 -4.12 -0.65 -30.38
N ALA A 604 -2.94 -0.41 -30.91
CA ALA A 604 -2.17 -1.40 -31.65
C ALA A 604 -1.32 -2.31 -30.74
N GLN A 605 -1.00 -1.86 -29.54
CA GLN A 605 -0.19 -2.64 -28.59
C GLN A 605 -0.94 -3.84 -28.01
N LEU A 606 -0.19 -4.80 -27.49
CA LEU A 606 -0.71 -5.97 -26.77
C LEU A 606 -0.79 -5.66 -25.28
N GLU A 607 -1.92 -5.91 -24.65
CA GLU A 607 -2.22 -5.49 -23.28
C GLU A 607 -1.26 -6.07 -22.22
N ASP A 608 -0.63 -7.21 -22.50
CA ASP A 608 0.29 -7.91 -21.58
C ASP A 608 1.78 -7.72 -21.90
N VAL A 609 2.09 -6.93 -22.95
CA VAL A 609 3.47 -6.75 -23.41
C VAL A 609 3.98 -5.37 -23.00
N PRO A 610 5.10 -5.29 -22.23
CA PRO A 610 5.69 -4.00 -21.87
C PRO A 610 6.42 -3.39 -23.06
N PHE A 611 6.55 -2.07 -23.07
CA PHE A 611 7.33 -1.31 -24.06
C PHE A 611 6.91 -1.56 -25.52
N ASP A 612 5.63 -1.81 -25.74
CA ASP A 612 5.06 -2.22 -27.03
C ASP A 612 4.41 -1.05 -27.79
N LEU A 613 4.53 0.19 -27.27
CA LEU A 613 4.02 1.38 -27.98
C LEU A 613 4.85 1.66 -29.23
N GLU A 614 4.18 1.71 -30.39
CA GLU A 614 4.83 2.14 -31.62
C GLU A 614 5.08 3.66 -31.60
N ASN A 615 6.34 4.07 -31.79
CA ASN A 615 6.78 5.47 -31.78
C ASN A 615 6.29 6.28 -30.57
N PRO A 616 6.66 5.91 -29.33
CA PRO A 616 6.25 6.64 -28.14
C PRO A 616 6.73 8.11 -28.21
N ALA A 617 6.00 9.03 -27.58
CA ALA A 617 6.44 10.41 -27.40
C ALA A 617 7.69 10.47 -26.51
N PHE A 618 7.76 9.61 -25.51
CA PHE A 618 8.92 9.43 -24.63
C PHE A 618 9.03 7.97 -24.21
N ASP A 619 10.26 7.44 -24.27
CA ASP A 619 10.56 6.08 -23.88
C ASP A 619 10.61 5.88 -22.35
N TYR A 620 10.42 4.64 -21.92
CA TYR A 620 10.74 4.21 -20.57
C TYR A 620 12.17 4.60 -20.19
N GLY A 621 12.35 5.12 -19.01
CA GLY A 621 13.66 5.55 -18.51
C GLY A 621 14.13 6.92 -18.99
N PHE A 622 13.33 7.60 -19.82
CA PHE A 622 13.65 8.95 -20.27
C PHE A 622 13.56 9.97 -19.13
N GLY A 623 14.44 10.96 -19.16
CA GLY A 623 14.46 12.11 -18.25
C GLY A 623 15.75 12.90 -18.45
N LEU A 624 15.60 14.23 -18.54
CA LEU A 624 16.69 15.19 -18.69
C LEU A 624 17.13 15.72 -17.33
N SER A 625 18.30 16.37 -17.32
CA SER A 625 18.86 17.17 -16.20
C SER A 625 19.34 18.50 -16.73
N TYR A 626 19.55 19.49 -15.86
CA TYR A 626 20.13 20.78 -16.21
C TYR A 626 21.63 20.70 -16.45
#